data_e48397fafd761f2c31435b5ff4c6fffa
#
_entry.id   e48397fafd761f2c31435b5ff4c6fffa
#
_cell.length_a   1.000
_cell.length_b   1.000
_cell.length_c   1.000
_cell.angle_alpha   90.00
_cell.angle_beta   90.00
_cell.angle_gamma   90.00
#
_symmetry.space_group_name_H-M   'P 1'
#
loop_
_entity.id
_entity.type
_entity.pdbx_description
1 polymer ?
#
loop_
_entity_poly.entity_id
_entity_poly.type
_entity_poly.pdbx_seq_one_letter_code
_entity_poly.pdbx_strand_id
1 'polypeptide(L)'
;MKFYSIKGLALAALAVACAAGAHAVEVDGVAAKVGEETILRSDVANEMMRMGLRDMSRYEEVREEMIDRKLILKAAREAKMTMQEWIVENRVREIVQKAFDGDRNKLIKTLAQQRISYPEWYARMKEDMIVGAMRWNVINKNITASPAEMSREYAAHPERYVAEHRVTVSVIMLTPEERVRRDEISAALKDGKKFENLGAKKYEDVKPEDVFKPAVCAEIAAMPKGEVGKWIDMDGWSFLIRKDAETLGRKLSFEEAYDEIDANVKEEKSKEAFKAWMARLRAETYVKVF
;
A
#
# COMPACT_ATOMS: atom_id res chain seq x y z
N MET A 1 14.58 -78.83 65.69
CA MET A 1 15.78 -78.73 64.80
C MET A 1 15.40 -77.74 63.67
N LYS A 2 16.24 -76.79 63.51
CA LYS A 2 16.38 -75.81 62.41
C LYS A 2 15.41 -74.63 62.34
N PHE A 3 15.98 -73.48 62.67
CA PHE A 3 15.62 -72.09 62.47
C PHE A 3 15.44 -71.72 61.04
N TYR A 4 14.46 -70.90 60.71
CA TYR A 4 14.52 -70.01 59.55
C TYR A 4 14.22 -68.56 59.91
N SER A 5 15.22 -67.83 59.66
CA SER A 5 15.34 -66.38 59.90
C SER A 5 14.44 -65.56 58.97
N ILE A 6 13.78 -64.63 59.61
CA ILE A 6 13.02 -63.55 58.92
C ILE A 6 14.00 -62.42 58.54
N LYS A 7 14.15 -62.19 57.26
CA LYS A 7 14.86 -60.97 56.79
C LYS A 7 13.94 -60.08 55.97
N GLY A 8 13.73 -58.92 56.48
CA GLY A 8 13.87 -57.66 55.85
C GLY A 8 12.88 -57.32 54.72
N LEU A 9 11.75 -56.70 55.09
CA LEU A 9 11.00 -55.86 54.17
C LEU A 9 11.76 -54.54 53.96
N ALA A 10 12.35 -54.33 52.82
CA ALA A 10 12.89 -53.04 52.40
C ALA A 10 11.73 -52.16 51.90
N LEU A 11 11.41 -51.10 52.66
CA LEU A 11 10.54 -50.01 52.19
C LEU A 11 11.27 -49.22 51.07
N ALA A 12 10.87 -49.41 49.84
CA ALA A 12 11.25 -48.51 48.75
C ALA A 12 10.36 -47.26 48.79
N ALA A 13 10.86 -46.18 49.40
CA ALA A 13 10.26 -44.87 49.31
C ALA A 13 10.42 -44.34 47.88
N LEU A 14 9.33 -44.36 47.10
CA LEU A 14 9.25 -43.74 45.79
C LEU A 14 9.19 -42.21 45.99
N ALA A 15 10.34 -41.55 45.85
CA ALA A 15 10.40 -40.11 45.79
C ALA A 15 9.84 -39.66 44.40
N VAL A 16 8.57 -39.28 44.38
CA VAL A 16 7.98 -38.56 43.24
C VAL A 16 8.61 -37.18 43.23
N ALA A 17 9.65 -36.96 42.43
CA ALA A 17 10.15 -35.65 42.12
C ALA A 17 9.08 -34.94 41.28
N CYS A 18 8.30 -34.08 41.92
CA CYS A 18 7.52 -33.04 41.23
C CYS A 18 8.52 -32.14 40.53
N ALA A 19 8.85 -32.43 39.28
CA ALA A 19 9.43 -31.45 38.39
C ALA A 19 8.33 -30.40 38.14
N ALA A 20 8.22 -29.45 39.06
CA ALA A 20 7.55 -28.17 38.73
C ALA A 20 8.34 -27.59 37.57
N GLY A 21 7.84 -27.78 36.38
CA GLY A 21 8.32 -27.05 35.21
C GLY A 21 8.21 -25.57 35.52
N ALA A 22 9.32 -24.98 35.89
CA ALA A 22 9.46 -23.54 35.87
C ALA A 22 9.24 -23.13 34.43
N HIS A 23 8.01 -22.76 34.09
CA HIS A 23 7.80 -21.96 32.90
C HIS A 23 8.61 -20.68 33.17
N ALA A 24 9.81 -20.64 32.62
CA ALA A 24 10.55 -19.41 32.50
C ALA A 24 9.59 -18.45 31.79
N VAL A 25 9.11 -17.44 32.51
CA VAL A 25 8.44 -16.31 31.87
C VAL A 25 9.50 -15.78 30.91
N GLU A 26 9.33 -16.04 29.63
CA GLU A 26 10.22 -15.50 28.60
C GLU A 26 10.14 -13.99 28.72
N VAL A 27 11.16 -13.40 29.33
CA VAL A 27 11.22 -11.96 29.51
C VAL A 27 11.36 -11.37 28.12
N ASP A 28 10.34 -10.65 27.69
CA ASP A 28 10.31 -10.00 26.38
C ASP A 28 11.52 -9.10 26.22
N GLY A 29 12.31 -9.33 25.17
CA GLY A 29 13.55 -8.61 24.93
C GLY A 29 13.28 -7.17 24.49
N VAL A 30 14.14 -6.26 24.94
CA VAL A 30 14.12 -4.88 24.44
C VAL A 30 14.61 -4.84 22.99
N ALA A 31 13.85 -4.23 22.10
CA ALA A 31 14.22 -3.98 20.70
C ALA A 31 14.89 -2.62 20.53
N ALA A 32 14.36 -1.59 21.22
CA ALA A 32 14.96 -0.25 21.22
C ALA A 32 14.55 0.53 22.47
N LYS A 33 15.35 1.56 22.80
CA LYS A 33 15.05 2.57 23.80
C LYS A 33 15.08 3.95 23.17
N VAL A 34 14.04 4.76 23.39
CA VAL A 34 13.89 6.12 22.85
C VAL A 34 13.61 7.07 24.03
N GLY A 35 14.61 7.79 24.49
CA GLY A 35 14.53 8.53 25.75
C GLY A 35 14.23 7.59 26.90
N GLU A 36 13.09 7.80 27.56
CA GLU A 36 12.60 6.97 28.65
C GLU A 36 11.69 5.83 28.18
N GLU A 37 11.20 5.88 26.94
CA GLU A 37 10.29 4.89 26.41
C GLU A 37 11.05 3.67 25.85
N THR A 38 10.50 2.49 26.10
CA THR A 38 11.06 1.22 25.62
C THR A 38 10.15 0.66 24.54
N ILE A 39 10.75 0.08 23.49
CA ILE A 39 10.10 -0.72 22.47
C ILE A 39 10.54 -2.16 22.69
N LEU A 40 9.59 -3.06 22.91
CA LEU A 40 9.86 -4.47 23.10
C LEU A 40 9.89 -5.20 21.75
N ARG A 41 10.50 -6.37 21.72
CA ARG A 41 10.51 -7.21 20.50
C ARG A 41 9.09 -7.67 20.13
N SER A 42 8.27 -7.95 21.14
CA SER A 42 6.85 -8.26 20.94
C SER A 42 6.06 -7.08 20.36
N ASP A 43 6.41 -5.83 20.71
CA ASP A 43 5.76 -4.65 20.14
C ASP A 43 6.02 -4.57 18.63
N VAL A 44 7.27 -4.81 18.21
CA VAL A 44 7.63 -4.83 16.78
C VAL A 44 6.90 -5.97 16.05
N ALA A 45 6.89 -7.17 16.63
CA ALA A 45 6.20 -8.32 16.03
C ALA A 45 4.68 -8.07 15.91
N ASN A 46 4.06 -7.47 16.92
CA ASN A 46 2.65 -7.09 16.89
C ASN A 46 2.36 -6.02 15.83
N GLU A 47 3.29 -5.06 15.66
CA GLU A 47 3.17 -4.05 14.61
C GLU A 47 3.26 -4.68 13.21
N MET A 48 4.22 -5.56 12.99
CA MET A 48 4.34 -6.32 11.74
C MET A 48 3.07 -7.10 11.42
N MET A 49 2.48 -7.79 12.42
CA MET A 49 1.21 -8.51 12.23
C MET A 49 0.07 -7.57 11.83
N ARG A 50 -0.02 -6.39 12.44
CA ARG A 50 -1.03 -5.37 12.09
C ARG A 50 -0.85 -4.84 10.66
N MET A 51 0.39 -4.72 10.20
CA MET A 51 0.71 -4.32 8.83
C MET A 51 0.51 -5.47 7.81
N GLY A 52 0.15 -6.67 8.26
CA GLY A 52 0.04 -7.86 7.42
C GLY A 52 1.39 -8.40 6.94
N LEU A 53 2.48 -7.98 7.57
CA LEU A 53 3.84 -8.39 7.24
C LEU A 53 4.17 -9.71 7.96
N ARG A 54 4.52 -10.73 7.20
CA ARG A 54 4.93 -12.05 7.74
C ARG A 54 6.42 -12.31 7.58
N ASP A 55 7.08 -11.50 6.78
CA ASP A 55 8.50 -11.65 6.49
C ASP A 55 9.34 -10.89 7.52
N MET A 56 10.12 -11.63 8.30
CA MET A 56 11.02 -11.08 9.32
C MET A 56 12.15 -10.23 8.75
N SER A 57 12.41 -10.26 7.43
CA SER A 57 13.38 -9.37 6.78
C SER A 57 13.04 -7.89 6.97
N ARG A 58 11.76 -7.57 7.20
CA ARG A 58 11.29 -6.20 7.45
C ARG A 58 11.23 -5.81 8.93
N TYR A 59 11.69 -6.66 9.83
CA TYR A 59 11.68 -6.39 11.27
C TYR A 59 12.42 -5.10 11.63
N GLU A 60 13.60 -4.90 11.08
CA GLU A 60 14.41 -3.72 11.36
C GLU A 60 13.76 -2.43 10.83
N GLU A 61 13.14 -2.49 9.66
CA GLU A 61 12.39 -1.37 9.08
C GLU A 61 11.22 -0.96 9.99
N VAL A 62 10.41 -1.92 10.43
CA VAL A 62 9.29 -1.67 11.33
C VAL A 62 9.76 -1.13 12.68
N ARG A 63 10.85 -1.67 13.23
CA ARG A 63 11.46 -1.13 14.45
C ARG A 63 11.87 0.33 14.28
N GLU A 64 12.52 0.67 13.17
CA GLU A 64 12.93 2.05 12.88
C GLU A 64 11.72 3.00 12.74
N GLU A 65 10.66 2.55 12.07
CA GLU A 65 9.39 3.31 11.99
C GLU A 65 8.78 3.57 13.38
N MET A 66 8.83 2.57 14.26
CA MET A 66 8.37 2.72 15.64
C MET A 66 9.24 3.69 16.45
N ILE A 67 10.57 3.68 16.24
CA ILE A 67 11.49 4.66 16.84
C ILE A 67 11.15 6.07 16.36
N ASP A 68 11.00 6.25 15.05
CA ASP A 68 10.67 7.55 14.46
C ASP A 68 9.32 8.07 14.98
N ARG A 69 8.31 7.19 15.07
CA ARG A 69 7.02 7.52 15.66
C ARG A 69 7.16 8.03 17.11
N LYS A 70 7.97 7.35 17.95
CA LYS A 70 8.23 7.75 19.33
C LYS A 70 8.93 9.10 19.42
N LEU A 71 9.89 9.35 18.55
CA LEU A 71 10.58 10.65 18.46
C LEU A 71 9.63 11.79 18.09
N ILE A 72 8.76 11.58 17.12
CA ILE A 72 7.75 12.57 16.70
C ILE A 72 6.74 12.84 17.83
N LEU A 73 6.25 11.79 18.49
CA LEU A 73 5.33 11.93 19.62
C LEU A 73 5.97 12.66 20.81
N LYS A 74 7.27 12.42 21.06
CA LYS A 74 8.02 13.17 22.07
C LYS A 74 8.09 14.66 21.70
N ALA A 75 8.46 14.97 20.46
CA ALA A 75 8.51 16.34 19.97
C ALA A 75 7.13 17.03 20.02
N ALA A 76 6.05 16.29 19.72
CA ALA A 76 4.69 16.81 19.84
C ALA A 76 4.32 17.14 21.29
N ARG A 77 4.69 16.29 22.25
CA ARG A 77 4.50 16.56 23.70
C ARG A 77 5.26 17.81 24.15
N GLU A 78 6.52 17.95 23.74
CA GLU A 78 7.35 19.12 24.05
C GLU A 78 6.76 20.41 23.45
N ALA A 79 6.24 20.33 22.23
CA ALA A 79 5.49 21.42 21.60
C ALA A 79 4.09 21.65 22.16
N LYS A 80 3.66 20.86 23.17
CA LYS A 80 2.31 20.89 23.76
C LYS A 80 1.21 20.72 22.72
N MET A 81 1.50 19.99 21.65
CA MET A 81 0.53 19.68 20.60
C MET A 81 -0.46 18.64 21.12
N THR A 82 -1.73 18.96 21.07
CA THR A 82 -2.83 18.08 21.45
C THR A 82 -3.84 17.99 20.32
N MET A 83 -4.53 16.87 20.25
CA MET A 83 -5.64 16.67 19.31
C MET A 83 -6.96 16.81 20.07
N GLN A 84 -7.81 17.74 19.62
CA GLN A 84 -9.11 17.94 20.22
C GLN A 84 -10.02 16.72 19.98
N GLU A 85 -10.77 16.31 21.00
CA GLU A 85 -11.55 15.08 20.97
C GLU A 85 -12.57 15.04 19.83
N TRP A 86 -13.23 16.17 19.54
CA TRP A 86 -14.20 16.23 18.46
C TRP A 86 -13.59 15.96 17.07
N ILE A 87 -12.30 16.29 16.85
CA ILE A 87 -11.58 16.02 15.60
C ILE A 87 -11.37 14.49 15.46
N VAL A 88 -10.98 13.85 16.56
CA VAL A 88 -10.79 12.39 16.61
C VAL A 88 -12.12 11.67 16.37
N GLU A 89 -13.19 12.10 17.04
CA GLU A 89 -14.53 11.52 16.86
C GLU A 89 -15.07 11.74 15.42
N ASN A 90 -14.77 12.87 14.80
CA ASN A 90 -15.10 13.08 13.37
C ASN A 90 -14.38 12.04 12.51
N ARG A 91 -13.10 11.80 12.77
CA ARG A 91 -12.33 10.78 12.02
C ARG A 91 -12.88 9.39 12.21
N VAL A 92 -13.28 9.04 13.44
CA VAL A 92 -13.98 7.77 13.72
C VAL A 92 -15.26 7.65 12.89
N ARG A 93 -16.08 8.70 12.87
CA ARG A 93 -17.32 8.71 12.08
C ARG A 93 -17.06 8.51 10.59
N GLU A 94 -16.04 9.18 10.04
CA GLU A 94 -15.66 8.97 8.65
C GLU A 94 -15.26 7.53 8.35
N ILE A 95 -14.45 6.92 9.22
CA ILE A 95 -14.04 5.51 9.07
C ILE A 95 -15.27 4.59 9.14
N VAL A 96 -16.14 4.79 10.14
CA VAL A 96 -17.35 4.00 10.29
C VAL A 96 -18.25 4.15 9.07
N GLN A 97 -18.41 5.36 8.54
CA GLN A 97 -19.24 5.62 7.38
C GLN A 97 -18.67 4.96 6.10
N LYS A 98 -17.36 5.09 5.87
CA LYS A 98 -16.73 4.63 4.62
C LYS A 98 -16.45 3.12 4.58
N ALA A 99 -16.06 2.54 5.72
CA ALA A 99 -15.58 1.16 5.79
C ALA A 99 -16.58 0.19 6.42
N PHE A 100 -17.59 0.70 7.15
CA PHE A 100 -18.53 -0.11 7.93
C PHE A 100 -20.00 0.29 7.70
N ASP A 101 -20.32 0.97 6.61
CA ASP A 101 -21.66 1.40 6.22
C ASP A 101 -22.42 2.17 7.33
N GLY A 102 -21.69 2.95 8.13
CA GLY A 102 -22.25 3.69 9.27
C GLY A 102 -22.46 2.87 10.54
N ASP A 103 -22.17 1.57 10.55
CA ASP A 103 -22.38 0.68 11.70
C ASP A 103 -21.11 0.57 12.57
N ARG A 104 -21.10 1.28 13.70
CA ARG A 104 -20.02 1.24 14.68
C ARG A 104 -19.82 -0.17 15.32
N ASN A 105 -20.87 -0.99 15.38
CA ASN A 105 -20.74 -2.34 15.92
C ASN A 105 -19.93 -3.25 15.00
N LYS A 106 -20.02 -3.05 13.67
CA LYS A 106 -19.17 -3.75 12.71
C LYS A 106 -17.70 -3.44 12.96
N LEU A 107 -17.34 -2.17 13.18
CA LEU A 107 -15.98 -1.77 13.56
C LEU A 107 -15.53 -2.49 14.85
N ILE A 108 -16.34 -2.45 15.92
CA ILE A 108 -15.99 -3.08 17.21
C ILE A 108 -15.78 -4.59 17.04
N LYS A 109 -16.66 -5.27 16.28
CA LYS A 109 -16.51 -6.70 15.98
C LYS A 109 -15.24 -7.01 15.19
N THR A 110 -14.91 -6.18 14.22
CA THR A 110 -13.66 -6.33 13.42
C THR A 110 -12.42 -6.17 14.28
N LEU A 111 -12.41 -5.17 15.17
CA LEU A 111 -11.31 -4.96 16.12
C LEU A 111 -11.17 -6.16 17.08
N ALA A 112 -12.28 -6.67 17.60
CA ALA A 112 -12.28 -7.83 18.49
C ALA A 112 -11.72 -9.09 17.80
N GLN A 113 -12.02 -9.30 16.49
CA GLN A 113 -11.42 -10.39 15.70
C GLN A 113 -9.90 -10.25 15.57
N GLN A 114 -9.40 -9.02 15.55
CA GLN A 114 -7.97 -8.71 15.55
C GLN A 114 -7.35 -8.66 16.96
N ARG A 115 -8.14 -8.95 18.00
CA ARG A 115 -7.74 -8.86 19.42
C ARG A 115 -7.29 -7.46 19.83
N ILE A 116 -7.86 -6.42 19.23
CA ILE A 116 -7.61 -5.01 19.53
C ILE A 116 -8.85 -4.46 20.26
N SER A 117 -8.66 -3.83 21.40
CA SER A 117 -9.76 -3.15 22.09
C SER A 117 -10.08 -1.80 21.42
N TYR A 118 -11.33 -1.37 21.47
CA TYR A 118 -11.73 -0.07 20.92
C TYR A 118 -10.94 1.11 21.55
N PRO A 119 -10.73 1.17 22.89
CA PRO A 119 -9.92 2.22 23.49
C PRO A 119 -8.47 2.25 23.01
N GLU A 120 -7.86 1.07 22.84
CA GLU A 120 -6.50 0.96 22.29
C GLU A 120 -6.42 1.47 20.85
N TRP A 121 -7.34 1.02 20.00
CA TRP A 121 -7.44 1.49 18.62
C TRP A 121 -7.65 3.01 18.54
N TYR A 122 -8.56 3.54 19.39
CA TYR A 122 -8.85 4.96 19.44
C TYR A 122 -7.64 5.80 19.87
N ALA A 123 -6.93 5.36 20.93
CA ALA A 123 -5.71 6.02 21.40
C ALA A 123 -4.64 6.05 20.30
N ARG A 124 -4.43 4.92 19.62
CA ARG A 124 -3.49 4.83 18.51
C ARG A 124 -3.86 5.76 17.36
N MET A 125 -5.13 5.79 16.98
CA MET A 125 -5.62 6.70 15.94
C MET A 125 -5.37 8.16 16.31
N LYS A 126 -5.62 8.54 17.57
CA LYS A 126 -5.31 9.88 18.09
C LYS A 126 -3.82 10.20 17.97
N GLU A 127 -2.95 9.26 18.32
CA GLU A 127 -1.50 9.40 18.14
C GLU A 127 -1.12 9.54 16.66
N ASP A 128 -1.71 8.75 15.76
CA ASP A 128 -1.46 8.85 14.31
C ASP A 128 -1.82 10.23 13.79
N MET A 129 -2.93 10.79 14.25
CA MET A 129 -3.34 12.15 13.90
C MET A 129 -2.37 13.20 14.44
N ILE A 130 -1.83 13.03 15.66
CA ILE A 130 -0.82 13.93 16.25
C ILE A 130 0.48 13.85 15.43
N VAL A 131 0.94 12.64 15.08
CA VAL A 131 2.14 12.44 14.23
C VAL A 131 1.96 13.13 12.89
N GLY A 132 0.81 12.92 12.24
CA GLY A 132 0.48 13.56 10.96
C GLY A 132 0.45 15.10 11.05
N ALA A 133 -0.20 15.63 12.09
CA ALA A 133 -0.29 17.08 12.32
C ALA A 133 1.08 17.70 12.63
N MET A 134 1.92 17.00 13.42
CA MET A 134 3.26 17.45 13.73
C MET A 134 4.14 17.50 12.47
N ARG A 135 4.08 16.44 11.67
CA ARG A 135 4.78 16.37 10.39
C ARG A 135 4.35 17.49 9.45
N TRP A 136 3.03 17.72 9.33
CA TRP A 136 2.50 18.82 8.53
C TRP A 136 3.02 20.19 8.98
N ASN A 137 2.93 20.48 10.28
CA ASN A 137 3.34 21.79 10.81
C ASN A 137 4.84 22.06 10.67
N VAL A 138 5.68 21.05 10.87
CA VAL A 138 7.14 21.21 10.84
C VAL A 138 7.67 21.22 9.41
N ILE A 139 7.08 20.44 8.53
CA ILE A 139 7.60 20.20 7.18
C ILE A 139 6.74 20.94 6.15
N ASN A 140 5.53 20.45 5.92
CA ASN A 140 4.76 20.80 4.73
C ASN A 140 4.26 22.24 4.71
N LYS A 141 4.00 22.83 5.88
CA LYS A 141 3.46 24.20 5.98
C LYS A 141 4.32 25.25 5.28
N ASN A 142 5.63 25.05 5.24
CA ASN A 142 6.59 26.04 4.73
C ASN A 142 7.24 25.62 3.41
N ILE A 143 6.84 24.49 2.82
CA ILE A 143 7.42 24.02 1.56
C ILE A 143 6.72 24.70 0.39
N THR A 144 7.51 25.38 -0.41
CA THR A 144 7.09 25.98 -1.68
C THR A 144 8.07 25.58 -2.79
N ALA A 145 7.58 25.47 -4.02
CA ALA A 145 8.42 25.31 -5.19
C ALA A 145 8.65 26.67 -5.86
N SER A 146 9.89 27.05 -6.01
CA SER A 146 10.23 28.26 -6.76
C SER A 146 10.26 27.97 -8.27
N PRO A 147 10.04 28.96 -9.15
CA PRO A 147 10.12 28.78 -10.60
C PRO A 147 11.45 28.19 -11.07
N ALA A 148 12.56 28.58 -10.41
CA ALA A 148 13.90 28.07 -10.73
C ALA A 148 14.06 26.59 -10.37
N GLU A 149 13.48 26.13 -9.25
CA GLU A 149 13.48 24.72 -8.86
C GLU A 149 12.63 23.91 -9.82
N MET A 150 11.44 24.40 -10.18
CA MET A 150 10.53 23.76 -11.13
C MET A 150 11.17 23.62 -12.52
N SER A 151 11.84 24.67 -13.02
CA SER A 151 12.55 24.60 -14.30
C SER A 151 13.69 23.60 -14.29
N ARG A 152 14.41 23.46 -13.17
CA ARG A 152 15.47 22.45 -13.03
C ARG A 152 14.91 21.04 -13.00
N GLU A 153 13.83 20.80 -12.26
CA GLU A 153 13.16 19.49 -12.19
C GLU A 153 12.69 19.05 -13.59
N TYR A 154 11.99 19.93 -14.30
CA TYR A 154 11.50 19.66 -15.65
C TYR A 154 12.63 19.37 -16.64
N ALA A 155 13.77 20.08 -16.53
CA ALA A 155 14.93 19.86 -17.38
C ALA A 155 15.71 18.60 -17.03
N ALA A 156 15.77 18.24 -15.73
CA ALA A 156 16.51 17.07 -15.26
C ALA A 156 15.75 15.76 -15.47
N HIS A 157 14.41 15.78 -15.50
CA HIS A 157 13.54 14.60 -15.56
C HIS A 157 12.50 14.68 -16.66
N PRO A 158 12.91 14.91 -17.95
CA PRO A 158 11.97 15.05 -19.06
C PRO A 158 11.11 13.80 -19.31
N GLU A 159 11.59 12.62 -18.87
CA GLU A 159 10.88 11.34 -18.98
C GLU A 159 9.65 11.25 -18.06
N ARG A 160 9.57 12.06 -17.01
CA ARG A 160 8.42 12.09 -16.10
C ARG A 160 7.24 12.85 -16.71
N TYR A 161 7.52 13.85 -17.55
CA TYR A 161 6.53 14.78 -18.09
C TYR A 161 6.19 14.43 -19.53
N VAL A 162 5.59 13.25 -19.70
CA VAL A 162 5.19 12.71 -21.01
C VAL A 162 3.71 12.35 -20.94
N ALA A 163 2.92 12.91 -21.84
CA ALA A 163 1.56 12.42 -22.06
C ALA A 163 1.62 10.96 -22.50
N GLU A 164 0.87 10.11 -21.83
CA GLU A 164 0.82 8.69 -22.19
C GLU A 164 0.16 8.49 -23.56
N HIS A 165 0.62 7.48 -24.29
CA HIS A 165 -0.08 6.99 -25.47
C HIS A 165 -1.38 6.33 -25.03
N ARG A 166 -2.52 6.85 -25.46
CA ARG A 166 -3.84 6.32 -25.15
C ARG A 166 -4.67 6.13 -26.39
N VAL A 167 -5.49 5.11 -26.40
CA VAL A 167 -6.37 4.79 -27.51
C VAL A 167 -7.80 4.53 -27.04
N THR A 168 -8.74 4.87 -27.91
CA THR A 168 -10.09 4.35 -27.83
C THR A 168 -10.27 3.36 -28.98
N VAL A 169 -10.61 2.14 -28.65
CA VAL A 169 -10.80 1.06 -29.63
C VAL A 169 -12.11 0.34 -29.41
N SER A 170 -12.74 -0.09 -30.49
CA SER A 170 -13.86 -1.03 -30.49
C SER A 170 -13.36 -2.40 -30.94
N VAL A 171 -13.68 -3.44 -30.19
CA VAL A 171 -13.15 -4.80 -30.41
C VAL A 171 -14.28 -5.80 -30.50
N ILE A 172 -14.33 -6.56 -31.59
CA ILE A 172 -15.15 -7.75 -31.72
C ILE A 172 -14.29 -8.96 -31.36
N MET A 173 -14.75 -9.76 -30.41
CA MET A 173 -14.07 -10.98 -29.96
C MET A 173 -14.96 -12.17 -30.29
N LEU A 174 -14.39 -13.17 -30.95
CA LEU A 174 -15.07 -14.42 -31.27
C LEU A 174 -14.36 -15.60 -30.59
N THR A 175 -15.15 -16.45 -29.97
CA THR A 175 -14.66 -17.75 -29.47
C THR A 175 -14.30 -18.68 -30.63
N PRO A 176 -13.60 -19.81 -30.37
CA PRO A 176 -13.32 -20.82 -31.40
C PRO A 176 -14.59 -21.29 -32.13
N GLU A 177 -15.70 -21.44 -31.39
CA GLU A 177 -17.00 -21.89 -31.93
C GLU A 177 -17.64 -20.81 -32.81
N GLU A 178 -17.43 -19.53 -32.50
CA GLU A 178 -17.99 -18.38 -33.21
C GLU A 178 -17.20 -17.97 -34.44
N ARG A 179 -16.03 -18.57 -34.69
CA ARG A 179 -15.17 -18.23 -35.83
C ARG A 179 -15.89 -18.28 -37.16
N VAL A 180 -16.90 -19.14 -37.33
CA VAL A 180 -17.74 -19.22 -38.53
C VAL A 180 -18.41 -17.89 -38.89
N ARG A 181 -18.57 -16.98 -37.92
CA ARG A 181 -19.16 -15.64 -38.09
C ARG A 181 -18.20 -14.61 -38.71
N ARG A 182 -16.90 -14.94 -38.87
CA ARG A 182 -15.90 -13.99 -39.38
C ARG A 182 -16.28 -13.47 -40.77
N ASP A 183 -16.69 -14.37 -41.67
CA ASP A 183 -17.05 -14.03 -43.06
C ASP A 183 -18.35 -13.21 -43.07
N GLU A 184 -19.34 -13.55 -42.24
CA GLU A 184 -20.57 -12.79 -42.04
C GLU A 184 -20.29 -11.36 -41.57
N ILE A 185 -19.45 -11.21 -40.53
CA ILE A 185 -19.05 -9.89 -39.98
C ILE A 185 -18.29 -9.08 -41.06
N SER A 186 -17.36 -9.72 -41.76
CA SER A 186 -16.58 -9.08 -42.79
C SER A 186 -17.45 -8.63 -43.97
N ALA A 187 -18.44 -9.42 -44.38
CA ALA A 187 -19.43 -9.06 -45.39
C ALA A 187 -20.32 -7.90 -44.93
N ALA A 188 -20.84 -7.99 -43.66
CA ALA A 188 -21.66 -6.94 -43.09
C ALA A 188 -20.96 -5.58 -43.03
N LEU A 189 -19.64 -5.57 -42.75
CA LEU A 189 -18.84 -4.35 -42.74
C LEU A 189 -18.67 -3.80 -44.17
N LYS A 190 -18.46 -4.66 -45.19
CA LYS A 190 -18.41 -4.23 -46.59
C LYS A 190 -19.75 -3.66 -47.05
N ASP A 191 -20.86 -4.17 -46.54
CA ASP A 191 -22.24 -3.70 -46.83
C ASP A 191 -22.59 -2.42 -46.05
N GLY A 192 -21.63 -1.83 -45.30
CA GLY A 192 -21.79 -0.55 -44.61
C GLY A 192 -22.49 -0.67 -43.23
N LYS A 193 -22.63 -1.85 -42.67
CA LYS A 193 -23.12 -1.98 -41.27
C LYS A 193 -22.12 -1.38 -40.28
N LYS A 194 -22.62 -0.66 -39.30
CA LYS A 194 -21.78 -0.05 -38.28
C LYS A 194 -21.12 -1.12 -37.38
N PHE A 195 -19.85 -0.91 -37.08
CA PHE A 195 -19.03 -1.82 -36.27
C PHE A 195 -19.63 -2.13 -34.90
N GLU A 196 -20.24 -1.11 -34.27
CA GLU A 196 -20.91 -1.21 -32.97
C GLU A 196 -22.08 -2.21 -32.98
N ASN A 197 -22.76 -2.34 -34.10
CA ASN A 197 -23.94 -3.21 -34.24
C ASN A 197 -23.59 -4.69 -34.47
N LEU A 198 -22.28 -5.00 -34.53
CA LEU A 198 -21.76 -6.35 -34.77
C LEU A 198 -21.25 -7.04 -33.48
N GLY A 199 -21.61 -6.51 -32.31
CA GLY A 199 -21.21 -7.06 -31.01
C GLY A 199 -19.84 -6.54 -30.53
N ALA A 200 -19.42 -5.37 -30.97
CA ALA A 200 -18.19 -4.76 -30.55
C ALA A 200 -18.27 -4.25 -29.11
N LYS A 201 -17.23 -4.51 -28.33
CA LYS A 201 -16.99 -3.90 -27.02
C LYS A 201 -16.05 -2.73 -27.15
N LYS A 202 -16.43 -1.58 -26.59
CA LYS A 202 -15.63 -0.36 -26.63
C LYS A 202 -14.72 -0.28 -25.40
N TYR A 203 -13.46 0.06 -25.61
CA TYR A 203 -12.47 0.38 -24.61
C TYR A 203 -12.06 1.85 -24.81
N GLU A 204 -12.49 2.70 -23.87
CA GLU A 204 -12.32 4.15 -23.97
C GLU A 204 -11.08 4.60 -23.22
N ASP A 205 -10.27 5.42 -23.88
CA ASP A 205 -9.10 6.12 -23.30
C ASP A 205 -8.19 5.19 -22.50
N VAL A 206 -7.84 4.04 -23.08
CA VAL A 206 -7.01 3.04 -22.43
C VAL A 206 -5.57 3.11 -22.92
N LYS A 207 -4.63 2.74 -22.05
CA LYS A 207 -3.25 2.46 -22.43
C LYS A 207 -3.21 1.05 -23.04
N PRO A 208 -2.79 0.89 -24.29
CA PRO A 208 -2.88 -0.40 -24.98
C PRO A 208 -2.22 -1.54 -24.20
N GLU A 209 -1.05 -1.28 -23.63
CA GLU A 209 -0.23 -2.26 -22.92
C GLU A 209 -0.88 -2.79 -21.63
N ASP A 210 -1.79 -2.01 -21.01
CA ASP A 210 -2.49 -2.40 -19.78
C ASP A 210 -3.68 -3.33 -20.07
N VAL A 211 -4.19 -3.32 -21.31
CA VAL A 211 -5.43 -4.02 -21.68
C VAL A 211 -5.19 -5.15 -22.65
N PHE A 212 -4.24 -4.99 -23.56
CA PHE A 212 -4.02 -5.91 -24.69
C PHE A 212 -2.63 -6.54 -24.66
N LYS A 213 -2.53 -7.73 -25.26
CA LYS A 213 -1.25 -8.39 -25.43
C LYS A 213 -0.40 -7.69 -26.52
N PRO A 214 0.94 -7.86 -26.51
CA PRO A 214 1.85 -7.16 -27.41
C PRO A 214 1.50 -7.25 -28.89
N ALA A 215 1.02 -8.41 -29.38
CA ALA A 215 0.62 -8.58 -30.77
C ALA A 215 -0.57 -7.69 -31.16
N VAL A 216 -1.53 -7.52 -30.25
CA VAL A 216 -2.68 -6.64 -30.44
C VAL A 216 -2.27 -5.16 -30.36
N CYS A 217 -1.38 -4.82 -29.43
CA CYS A 217 -0.82 -3.47 -29.31
C CYS A 217 -0.09 -3.05 -30.60
N ALA A 218 0.68 -3.96 -31.21
CA ALA A 218 1.38 -3.70 -32.49
C ALA A 218 0.40 -3.41 -33.62
N GLU A 219 -0.69 -4.15 -33.73
CA GLU A 219 -1.72 -3.91 -34.76
C GLU A 219 -2.44 -2.57 -34.51
N ILE A 220 -2.82 -2.27 -33.25
CA ILE A 220 -3.43 -0.99 -32.88
C ILE A 220 -2.50 0.18 -33.24
N ALA A 221 -1.20 0.06 -32.96
CA ALA A 221 -0.21 1.09 -33.28
C ALA A 221 -0.07 1.32 -34.81
N ALA A 222 -0.10 0.27 -35.60
CA ALA A 222 0.02 0.35 -37.08
C ALA A 222 -1.26 0.84 -37.76
N MET A 223 -2.40 0.82 -37.08
CA MET A 223 -3.71 1.11 -37.68
C MET A 223 -4.00 2.61 -37.69
N PRO A 224 -4.47 3.19 -38.80
CA PRO A 224 -4.98 4.56 -38.83
C PRO A 224 -6.25 4.71 -38.02
N LYS A 225 -6.47 5.94 -37.54
CA LYS A 225 -7.70 6.29 -36.81
C LYS A 225 -8.94 6.13 -37.72
N GLY A 226 -9.97 5.50 -37.21
CA GLY A 226 -11.24 5.25 -37.90
C GLY A 226 -11.27 3.97 -38.69
N GLU A 227 -10.13 3.31 -38.90
CA GLU A 227 -10.05 2.08 -39.70
C GLU A 227 -10.26 0.82 -38.87
N VAL A 228 -10.74 -0.23 -39.55
CA VAL A 228 -10.86 -1.59 -39.02
C VAL A 228 -9.64 -2.38 -39.47
N GLY A 229 -8.94 -2.98 -38.53
CA GLY A 229 -7.77 -3.80 -38.77
C GLY A 229 -8.10 -5.16 -39.36
N LYS A 230 -7.10 -6.02 -39.35
CA LYS A 230 -7.24 -7.42 -39.78
C LYS A 230 -7.69 -8.29 -38.61
N TRP A 231 -8.22 -9.46 -38.90
CA TRP A 231 -8.49 -10.47 -37.88
C TRP A 231 -7.15 -10.96 -37.28
N ILE A 232 -7.07 -10.93 -35.95
CA ILE A 232 -5.95 -11.44 -35.17
C ILE A 232 -6.40 -12.69 -34.46
N ASP A 233 -5.73 -13.80 -34.67
CA ASP A 233 -5.97 -15.06 -33.97
C ASP A 233 -4.96 -15.23 -32.85
N MET A 234 -5.42 -15.38 -31.61
CA MET A 234 -4.58 -15.50 -30.44
C MET A 234 -5.28 -16.32 -29.35
N ASP A 235 -4.57 -17.28 -28.77
CA ASP A 235 -5.09 -18.13 -27.67
C ASP A 235 -6.45 -18.79 -27.95
N GLY A 236 -6.68 -19.15 -29.20
CA GLY A 236 -7.96 -19.75 -29.64
C GLY A 236 -9.06 -18.73 -29.95
N TRP A 237 -8.90 -17.46 -29.63
CA TRP A 237 -9.86 -16.40 -29.93
C TRP A 237 -9.49 -15.65 -31.23
N SER A 238 -10.49 -15.02 -31.83
CA SER A 238 -10.31 -14.13 -32.98
C SER A 238 -10.75 -12.72 -32.63
N PHE A 239 -9.92 -11.76 -32.90
CA PHE A 239 -10.13 -10.34 -32.59
C PHE A 239 -10.20 -9.53 -33.87
N LEU A 240 -11.20 -8.67 -34.00
CA LEU A 240 -11.26 -7.63 -35.02
C LEU A 240 -11.37 -6.29 -34.30
N ILE A 241 -10.49 -5.35 -34.64
CA ILE A 241 -10.31 -4.10 -33.89
C ILE A 241 -10.52 -2.93 -34.84
N ARG A 242 -11.21 -1.90 -34.36
CA ARG A 242 -11.29 -0.58 -34.97
C ARG A 242 -10.69 0.46 -34.03
N LYS A 243 -9.76 1.28 -34.53
CA LYS A 243 -9.20 2.40 -33.77
C LYS A 243 -10.13 3.61 -33.90
N ASP A 244 -10.84 3.94 -32.82
CA ASP A 244 -11.82 5.04 -32.82
C ASP A 244 -11.15 6.40 -32.55
N ALA A 245 -10.19 6.42 -31.60
CA ALA A 245 -9.39 7.61 -31.30
C ALA A 245 -7.99 7.22 -30.82
N GLU A 246 -7.06 8.16 -30.91
CA GLU A 246 -5.70 8.00 -30.46
C GLU A 246 -5.15 9.34 -29.96
N THR A 247 -4.53 9.29 -28.79
CA THR A 247 -3.69 10.36 -28.25
C THR A 247 -2.26 9.85 -28.22
N LEU A 248 -1.42 10.41 -29.07
CA LEU A 248 -0.01 10.02 -29.12
C LEU A 248 0.73 10.49 -27.87
N GLY A 249 1.60 9.63 -27.36
CA GLY A 249 2.53 10.01 -26.33
C GLY A 249 3.44 11.15 -26.83
N ARG A 250 3.54 12.22 -26.05
CA ARG A 250 4.41 13.35 -26.36
C ARG A 250 4.95 13.98 -25.09
N LYS A 251 6.07 14.65 -25.19
CA LYS A 251 6.54 15.48 -24.09
C LYS A 251 5.52 16.60 -23.82
N LEU A 252 5.11 16.73 -22.55
CA LEU A 252 4.27 17.83 -22.11
C LEU A 252 5.10 19.14 -22.12
N SER A 253 4.50 20.25 -22.41
CA SER A 253 5.14 21.55 -22.17
C SER A 253 5.25 21.82 -20.68
N PHE A 254 6.08 22.82 -20.31
CA PHE A 254 6.22 23.21 -18.90
C PHE A 254 4.89 23.66 -18.30
N GLU A 255 4.07 24.38 -19.07
CA GLU A 255 2.76 24.85 -18.66
C GLU A 255 1.78 23.69 -18.44
N GLU A 256 1.80 22.69 -19.33
CA GLU A 256 0.94 21.50 -19.21
C GLU A 256 1.33 20.61 -18.02
N ALA A 257 2.61 20.55 -17.69
CA ALA A 257 3.14 19.75 -16.59
C ALA A 257 3.28 20.56 -15.27
N TYR A 258 2.87 21.83 -15.24
CA TYR A 258 3.16 22.74 -14.15
C TYR A 258 2.76 22.21 -12.76
N ASP A 259 1.54 21.70 -12.62
CA ASP A 259 1.03 21.20 -11.34
C ASP A 259 1.77 19.95 -10.89
N GLU A 260 2.13 19.07 -11.82
CA GLU A 260 2.90 17.86 -11.56
C GLU A 260 4.35 18.19 -11.16
N ILE A 261 4.98 19.14 -11.85
CA ILE A 261 6.32 19.63 -11.52
C ILE A 261 6.32 20.25 -10.12
N ASP A 262 5.35 21.11 -9.82
CA ASP A 262 5.19 21.73 -8.49
C ASP A 262 5.04 20.68 -7.39
N ALA A 263 4.20 19.68 -7.63
CA ALA A 263 3.98 18.56 -6.69
C ALA A 263 5.27 17.76 -6.47
N ASN A 264 5.99 17.40 -7.53
CA ASN A 264 7.23 16.62 -7.45
C ASN A 264 8.33 17.39 -6.71
N VAL A 265 8.51 18.68 -7.01
CA VAL A 265 9.49 19.52 -6.29
C VAL A 265 9.14 19.63 -4.80
N LYS A 266 7.87 19.83 -4.46
CA LYS A 266 7.40 19.89 -3.07
C LYS A 266 7.58 18.54 -2.36
N GLU A 267 7.34 17.45 -3.05
CA GLU A 267 7.54 16.10 -2.49
C GLU A 267 9.00 15.84 -2.15
N GLU A 268 9.93 16.12 -3.06
CA GLU A 268 11.37 15.95 -2.81
C GLU A 268 11.85 16.85 -1.66
N LYS A 269 11.45 18.11 -1.65
CA LYS A 269 11.76 19.03 -0.53
C LYS A 269 11.17 18.54 0.80
N SER A 270 9.98 17.94 0.76
CA SER A 270 9.35 17.35 1.95
C SER A 270 10.12 16.15 2.47
N LYS A 271 10.62 15.28 1.58
CA LYS A 271 11.47 14.14 1.95
C LYS A 271 12.77 14.59 2.60
N GLU A 272 13.44 15.57 2.00
CA GLU A 272 14.68 16.12 2.53
C GLU A 272 14.49 16.81 3.90
N ALA A 273 13.46 17.64 4.01
CA ALA A 273 13.11 18.31 5.26
C ALA A 273 12.76 17.31 6.36
N PHE A 274 12.03 16.24 6.02
CA PHE A 274 11.72 15.16 6.97
C PHE A 274 12.98 14.45 7.44
N LYS A 275 13.87 14.07 6.52
CA LYS A 275 15.14 13.44 6.85
C LYS A 275 15.99 14.30 7.79
N ALA A 276 16.11 15.60 7.48
CA ALA A 276 16.83 16.55 8.31
C ALA A 276 16.19 16.71 9.70
N TRP A 277 14.87 16.78 9.77
CA TRP A 277 14.14 16.87 11.03
C TRP A 277 14.32 15.61 11.88
N MET A 278 14.19 14.42 11.31
CA MET A 278 14.40 13.15 12.02
C MET A 278 15.84 13.01 12.52
N ALA A 279 16.83 13.42 11.71
CA ALA A 279 18.22 13.44 12.14
C ALA A 279 18.43 14.34 13.38
N ARG A 280 17.80 15.52 13.42
CA ARG A 280 17.82 16.42 14.58
C ARG A 280 17.14 15.77 15.80
N LEU A 281 15.94 15.21 15.65
CA LEU A 281 15.24 14.55 16.77
C LEU A 281 16.06 13.39 17.37
N ARG A 282 16.75 12.63 16.50
CA ARG A 282 17.65 11.55 16.95
C ARG A 282 18.90 12.09 17.67
N ALA A 283 19.44 13.24 17.26
CA ALA A 283 20.57 13.87 17.94
C ALA A 283 20.20 14.45 19.31
N GLU A 284 18.96 14.95 19.46
CA GLU A 284 18.44 15.54 20.69
C GLU A 284 17.85 14.52 21.67
N THR A 285 17.71 13.26 21.26
CA THR A 285 17.08 12.22 22.07
C THR A 285 17.97 10.97 22.13
N TYR A 286 18.15 10.41 23.33
CA TYR A 286 18.86 9.14 23.47
C TYR A 286 18.09 8.04 22.73
N VAL A 287 18.72 7.44 21.72
CA VAL A 287 18.20 6.28 20.99
C VAL A 287 19.23 5.16 21.06
N LYS A 288 18.80 3.99 21.52
CA LYS A 288 19.63 2.78 21.54
C LYS A 288 18.84 1.61 20.99
N VAL A 289 19.40 0.93 20.01
CA VAL A 289 18.90 -0.32 19.42
C VAL A 289 19.65 -1.50 20.03
N PHE A 290 18.96 -2.64 20.25
CA PHE A 290 19.51 -3.80 20.94
C PHE A 290 19.46 -5.04 20.04
#